data_d6e8ac91d67e747b1e3b313b36e621e6
#
_entry.id   d6e8ac91d67e747b1e3b313b36e621e6
#
_cell.length_a   1.000
_cell.length_b   1.000
_cell.length_c   1.000
_cell.angle_alpha   90.00
_cell.angle_beta   90.00
_cell.angle_gamma   90.00
#
_symmetry.space_group_name_H-M   'P 1'
#
loop_
_entity.id
_entity.type
_entity.pdbx_description
1 polymer ?
#
loop_
_entity_poly.entity_id
_entity_poly.type
_entity_poly.pdbx_seq_one_letter_code
_entity_poly.pdbx_strand_id
1 'polypeptide(L)'
;SIDLPIDRDNDSLLKRRIDPNGAPAHTDYQVLAHKNGLSLLRLVPQTGRTHQLRLHMASIGHPLAGDWLYGTEDKSLIPRPALHSYSVHLRHPVTGEILNVIAPLPEDMRRLLQ
;
A
#
# COMPACT_ATOMS: atom_id res chain seq x y z
N SER A 1 -11.94 -5.26 -4.03
CA SER A 1 -11.18 -4.45 -4.99
C SER A 1 -11.44 -2.97 -4.80
N ILE A 2 -10.43 -2.17 -5.05
CA ILE A 2 -10.52 -0.72 -5.06
C ILE A 2 -10.20 -0.26 -6.48
N ASP A 3 -11.14 0.44 -7.10
CA ASP A 3 -11.03 0.89 -8.49
C ASP A 3 -11.34 2.39 -8.52
N LEU A 4 -10.33 3.20 -8.12
CA LEU A 4 -10.46 4.65 -7.98
C LEU A 4 -9.31 5.34 -8.71
N PRO A 5 -9.61 6.20 -9.70
CA PRO A 5 -8.58 6.94 -10.45
C PRO A 5 -7.80 7.91 -9.57
N ILE A 6 -6.52 8.07 -9.88
CA ILE A 6 -5.59 8.87 -9.08
C ILE A 6 -4.98 9.98 -9.93
N ASP A 7 -4.92 11.19 -9.37
CA ASP A 7 -4.25 12.33 -9.97
C ASP A 7 -3.44 13.09 -8.93
N ARG A 8 -2.65 14.04 -9.40
CA ARG A 8 -1.90 14.95 -8.55
C ARG A 8 -2.86 15.87 -7.80
N ASP A 9 -2.62 16.05 -6.50
CA ASP A 9 -3.31 17.08 -5.72
C ASP A 9 -2.64 18.43 -6.02
N ASN A 10 -3.39 19.37 -6.59
CA ASN A 10 -2.85 20.66 -7.01
C ASN A 10 -2.39 21.53 -5.84
N ASP A 11 -2.86 21.26 -4.63
CA ASP A 11 -2.51 22.00 -3.42
C ASP A 11 -1.31 21.41 -2.68
N SER A 12 -0.68 20.35 -3.23
CA SER A 12 0.44 19.67 -2.57
C SER A 12 1.42 19.14 -3.62
N LEU A 13 2.73 19.24 -3.31
CA LEU A 13 3.79 18.65 -4.13
C LEU A 13 3.93 17.15 -3.96
N LEU A 14 3.48 16.62 -2.80
CA LEU A 14 3.65 15.20 -2.46
C LEU A 14 2.36 14.39 -2.61
N LYS A 15 1.23 14.98 -2.28
CA LYS A 15 -0.04 14.28 -2.13
C LYS A 15 -0.70 14.00 -3.46
N ARG A 16 -1.32 12.83 -3.57
CA ARG A 16 -2.22 12.47 -4.68
C ARG A 16 -3.66 12.50 -4.19
N ARG A 17 -4.61 12.50 -5.11
CA ARG A 17 -6.03 12.50 -4.78
C ARG A 17 -6.80 11.56 -5.71
N ILE A 18 -7.98 11.13 -5.25
CA ILE A 18 -8.93 10.44 -6.11
C ILE A 18 -9.60 11.49 -7.01
N ASP A 19 -9.58 11.24 -8.31
CA ASP A 19 -10.14 12.16 -9.31
C ASP A 19 -10.74 11.35 -10.45
N PRO A 20 -12.03 11.57 -10.81
CA PRO A 20 -12.65 10.84 -11.93
C PRO A 20 -11.90 11.04 -13.27
N ASN A 21 -11.16 12.12 -13.42
CA ASN A 21 -10.36 12.40 -14.60
C ASN A 21 -8.90 11.98 -14.46
N GLY A 22 -8.55 11.32 -13.35
CA GLY A 22 -7.19 10.86 -13.09
C GLY A 22 -6.84 9.58 -13.84
N ALA A 23 -5.61 9.11 -13.63
CA ALA A 23 -5.14 7.86 -14.22
C ALA A 23 -5.87 6.68 -13.56
N PRO A 24 -6.41 5.73 -14.34
CA PRO A 24 -7.04 4.54 -13.78
C PRO A 24 -6.09 3.80 -12.84
N ALA A 25 -6.60 3.37 -11.69
CA ALA A 25 -5.82 2.64 -10.71
C ALA A 25 -6.69 1.58 -10.05
N HIS A 26 -6.14 0.37 -9.94
CA HIS A 26 -6.86 -0.78 -9.40
C HIS A 26 -6.00 -1.52 -8.38
N THR A 27 -6.56 -1.77 -7.20
CA THR A 27 -5.92 -2.52 -6.13
C THR A 27 -6.88 -3.62 -5.64
N ASP A 28 -6.41 -4.85 -5.63
CA ASP A 28 -7.08 -5.96 -4.96
C ASP A 28 -6.53 -6.11 -3.56
N TYR A 29 -7.36 -6.51 -2.61
CA TYR A 29 -6.89 -6.74 -1.25
C TYR A 29 -7.58 -7.94 -0.60
N GLN A 30 -6.89 -8.53 0.37
CA GLN A 30 -7.38 -9.63 1.18
C GLN A 30 -6.95 -9.40 2.62
N VAL A 31 -7.88 -9.51 3.55
CA VAL A 31 -7.57 -9.44 4.99
C VAL A 31 -7.02 -10.79 5.43
N LEU A 32 -5.80 -10.80 5.96
CA LEU A 32 -5.11 -12.02 6.40
C LEU A 32 -5.25 -12.24 7.90
N ALA A 33 -5.25 -11.17 8.70
CA ALA A 33 -5.31 -11.27 10.15
C ALA A 33 -5.85 -9.97 10.74
N HIS A 34 -6.34 -10.05 11.97
CA HIS A 34 -6.86 -8.89 12.70
C HIS A 34 -6.44 -9.01 14.17
N LYS A 35 -5.78 -7.98 14.71
CA LYS A 35 -5.31 -7.94 16.09
C LYS A 35 -5.04 -6.52 16.55
N ASN A 36 -5.34 -6.23 17.81
CA ASN A 36 -5.06 -4.93 18.45
C ASN A 36 -5.69 -3.73 17.73
N GLY A 37 -6.87 -3.90 17.11
CA GLY A 37 -7.52 -2.86 16.33
C GLY A 37 -6.90 -2.62 14.96
N LEU A 38 -5.94 -3.44 14.56
CA LEU A 38 -5.25 -3.38 13.28
C LEU A 38 -5.56 -4.61 12.44
N SER A 39 -5.46 -4.47 11.14
CA SER A 39 -5.61 -5.60 10.20
C SER A 39 -4.35 -5.73 9.37
N LEU A 40 -3.93 -6.99 9.15
CA LEU A 40 -2.88 -7.30 8.19
C LEU A 40 -3.53 -7.62 6.85
N LEU A 41 -3.17 -6.88 5.81
CA LEU A 41 -3.72 -7.07 4.48
C LEU A 41 -2.63 -7.47 3.49
N ARG A 42 -3.02 -8.36 2.58
CA ARG A 42 -2.30 -8.59 1.34
C ARG A 42 -2.88 -7.66 0.29
N LEU A 43 -2.04 -6.84 -0.32
CA LEU A 43 -2.43 -5.90 -1.36
C LEU A 43 -1.81 -6.33 -2.68
N VAL A 44 -2.61 -6.37 -3.74
CA VAL A 44 -2.15 -6.71 -5.08
C VAL A 44 -2.52 -5.56 -6.02
N PRO A 45 -1.59 -4.64 -6.28
CA PRO A 45 -1.84 -3.55 -7.21
C PRO A 45 -1.78 -4.06 -8.66
N GLN A 46 -2.83 -3.81 -9.42
CA GLN A 46 -2.88 -4.12 -10.86
C GLN A 46 -2.29 -2.98 -11.70
N THR A 47 -2.12 -1.81 -11.08
CA THR A 47 -1.48 -0.63 -11.65
C THR A 47 -0.45 -0.12 -10.65
N GLY A 48 0.44 0.78 -11.06
CA GLY A 48 1.51 1.29 -10.20
C GLY A 48 1.51 2.82 -10.09
N ARG A 49 0.38 3.44 -9.79
CA ARG A 49 0.31 4.89 -9.63
C ARG A 49 1.00 5.33 -8.35
N THR A 50 1.53 6.55 -8.35
CA THR A 50 2.20 7.14 -7.19
C THR A 50 1.29 7.11 -5.97
N HIS A 51 1.79 6.60 -4.85
CA HIS A 51 1.06 6.45 -3.58
C HIS A 51 -0.23 5.64 -3.69
N GLN A 52 -0.40 4.82 -4.71
CA GLN A 52 -1.65 4.12 -4.98
C GLN A 52 -2.17 3.35 -3.76
N LEU A 53 -1.36 2.49 -3.15
CA LEU A 53 -1.80 1.66 -2.02
C LEU A 53 -2.14 2.52 -0.80
N ARG A 54 -1.35 3.54 -0.52
CA ARG A 54 -1.61 4.47 0.59
C ARG A 54 -2.92 5.22 0.40
N LEU A 55 -3.12 5.78 -0.78
CA LEU A 55 -4.30 6.58 -1.10
C LEU A 55 -5.56 5.72 -1.19
N HIS A 56 -5.51 4.56 -1.86
CA HIS A 56 -6.64 3.65 -1.98
C HIS A 56 -7.12 3.17 -0.61
N MET A 57 -6.21 2.77 0.28
CA MET A 57 -6.58 2.34 1.62
C MET A 57 -7.20 3.47 2.44
N ALA A 58 -6.64 4.67 2.38
CA ALA A 58 -7.22 5.83 3.05
C ALA A 58 -8.61 6.17 2.50
N SER A 59 -8.80 6.03 1.19
CA SER A 59 -10.07 6.36 0.52
C SER A 59 -11.23 5.47 0.94
N ILE A 60 -10.97 4.23 1.34
CA ILE A 60 -11.99 3.32 1.87
C ILE A 60 -12.12 3.39 3.39
N GLY A 61 -11.47 4.37 4.04
CA GLY A 61 -11.57 4.58 5.47
C GLY A 61 -10.59 3.77 6.31
N HIS A 62 -9.58 3.15 5.70
CA HIS A 62 -8.60 2.30 6.38
C HIS A 62 -7.17 2.70 6.01
N PRO A 63 -6.72 3.92 6.39
CA PRO A 63 -5.35 4.33 6.08
C PRO A 63 -4.33 3.41 6.72
N LEU A 64 -3.15 3.31 6.12
CA LEU A 64 -2.07 2.50 6.67
C LEU A 64 -1.64 3.02 8.03
N ALA A 65 -1.32 2.11 8.96
CA ALA A 65 -0.77 2.51 10.25
C ALA A 65 0.50 3.33 10.03
N GLY A 66 0.61 4.45 10.72
CA GLY A 66 1.77 5.35 10.61
C GLY A 66 1.82 6.20 9.33
N ASP A 67 0.79 6.19 8.51
CA ASP A 67 0.77 7.01 7.29
C ASP A 67 0.48 8.48 7.65
N TRP A 68 1.55 9.25 7.69
CA TRP A 68 1.52 10.66 8.07
C TRP A 68 0.89 11.57 7.01
N LEU A 69 0.79 11.13 5.75
CA LEU A 69 0.29 11.95 4.64
C LEU A 69 -1.20 11.74 4.39
N TYR A 70 -1.68 10.49 4.41
CA TYR A 70 -3.07 10.14 4.11
C TYR A 70 -3.84 9.66 5.33
N GLY A 71 -3.19 9.44 6.43
CA GLY A 71 -3.76 8.98 7.68
C GLY A 71 -3.27 9.77 8.86
N THR A 72 -2.98 9.09 9.96
CA THR A 72 -2.49 9.70 11.20
C THR A 72 -1.10 9.18 11.51
N GLU A 73 -0.15 10.11 11.71
CA GLU A 73 1.17 9.76 12.17
C GLU A 73 1.10 9.27 13.62
N ASP A 74 1.66 8.10 13.90
CA ASP A 74 1.78 7.56 15.24
C ASP A 74 3.12 6.82 15.38
N LYS A 75 4.13 7.56 15.83
CA LYS A 75 5.49 7.02 15.98
C LYS A 75 5.60 6.02 17.14
N SER A 76 4.61 5.98 18.03
CA SER A 76 4.58 4.97 19.09
C SER A 76 4.23 3.59 18.54
N LEU A 77 3.49 3.52 17.43
CA LEU A 77 3.19 2.28 16.73
C LEU A 77 4.30 1.91 15.76
N ILE A 78 4.56 2.78 14.80
CA ILE A 78 5.55 2.56 13.76
C ILE A 78 6.03 3.91 13.22
N PRO A 79 7.34 4.09 12.96
CA PRO A 79 7.89 5.40 12.54
C PRO A 79 7.67 5.73 11.06
N ARG A 80 6.97 4.89 10.31
CA ARG A 80 6.72 5.03 8.89
C ARG A 80 5.37 4.42 8.52
N PRO A 81 4.83 4.66 7.30
CA PRO A 81 3.68 3.90 6.84
C PRO A 81 3.96 2.40 6.86
N ALA A 82 3.04 1.62 7.44
CA ALA A 82 3.19 0.18 7.57
C ALA A 82 2.89 -0.51 6.23
N LEU A 83 3.85 -0.42 5.32
CA LEU A 83 3.76 -0.97 3.98
C LEU A 83 5.07 -1.67 3.62
N HIS A 84 4.96 -2.87 3.07
CA HIS A 84 6.10 -3.70 2.71
C HIS A 84 5.85 -4.42 1.39
N SER A 85 6.84 -4.39 0.50
CA SER A 85 6.81 -5.19 -0.72
C SER A 85 7.25 -6.62 -0.37
N TYR A 86 6.26 -7.51 -0.18
CA TYR A 86 6.50 -8.86 0.30
C TYR A 86 6.97 -9.81 -0.79
N SER A 87 6.34 -9.77 -1.95
CA SER A 87 6.71 -10.67 -3.06
C SER A 87 6.56 -9.99 -4.40
N VAL A 88 7.43 -10.38 -5.32
CA VAL A 88 7.43 -9.90 -6.70
C VAL A 88 7.64 -11.10 -7.62
N HIS A 89 6.81 -11.19 -8.66
CA HIS A 89 6.96 -12.17 -9.74
C HIS A 89 7.49 -11.44 -10.96
N LEU A 90 8.68 -11.82 -11.40
CA LEU A 90 9.37 -11.18 -12.51
C LEU A 90 9.73 -12.21 -13.59
N ARG A 91 9.70 -11.78 -14.85
CA ARG A 91 10.33 -12.51 -15.93
C ARG A 91 11.73 -11.92 -16.14
N HIS A 92 12.75 -12.76 -16.07
CA HIS A 92 14.11 -12.32 -16.30
C HIS A 92 14.25 -11.80 -17.74
N PRO A 93 14.77 -10.58 -17.94
CA PRO A 93 14.79 -9.95 -19.27
C PRO A 93 15.69 -10.66 -20.29
N VAL A 94 16.68 -11.41 -19.85
CA VAL A 94 17.62 -12.12 -20.73
C VAL A 94 17.22 -13.58 -20.92
N THR A 95 16.96 -14.32 -19.83
CA THR A 95 16.70 -15.76 -19.87
C THR A 95 15.23 -16.11 -20.09
N GLY A 96 14.31 -15.19 -19.81
CA GLY A 96 12.88 -15.43 -19.85
C GLY A 96 12.35 -16.26 -18.67
N GLU A 97 13.20 -16.61 -17.72
CA GLU A 97 12.78 -17.35 -16.53
C GLU A 97 11.85 -16.50 -15.65
N ILE A 98 10.87 -17.15 -15.03
CA ILE A 98 9.99 -16.51 -14.06
C ILE A 98 10.68 -16.55 -12.69
N LEU A 99 10.87 -15.37 -12.10
CA LEU A 99 11.50 -15.21 -10.80
C LEU A 99 10.45 -14.84 -9.76
N ASN A 100 10.49 -15.53 -8.61
CA ASN A 100 9.71 -15.20 -7.43
C ASN A 100 10.66 -14.65 -6.38
N VAL A 101 10.49 -13.38 -6.01
CA VAL A 101 11.28 -12.75 -4.97
C VAL A 101 10.38 -12.52 -3.76
N ILE A 102 10.77 -13.07 -2.61
CA ILE A 102 10.02 -12.94 -1.35
C ILE A 102 10.92 -12.27 -0.32
N ALA A 103 10.41 -11.21 0.31
CA ALA A 103 11.07 -10.52 1.41
C ALA A 103 10.21 -10.67 2.67
N PRO A 104 10.72 -11.30 3.73
CA PRO A 104 9.96 -11.48 4.97
C PRO A 104 9.50 -10.14 5.56
N LEU A 105 8.38 -10.18 6.28
CA LEU A 105 7.81 -9.00 6.92
C LEU A 105 8.82 -8.38 7.91
N PRO A 106 9.07 -7.05 7.84
CA PRO A 106 10.01 -6.39 8.77
C PRO A 106 9.56 -6.50 10.23
N GLU A 107 10.53 -6.42 11.14
CA GLU A 107 10.30 -6.54 12.57
C GLU A 107 9.32 -5.51 13.11
N ASP A 108 9.43 -4.25 12.66
CA ASP A 108 8.54 -3.18 13.11
C ASP A 108 7.08 -3.43 12.74
N MET A 109 6.82 -4.09 11.62
CA MET A 109 5.47 -4.49 11.22
C MET A 109 5.00 -5.74 11.97
N ARG A 110 5.90 -6.73 12.18
CA ARG A 110 5.55 -7.94 12.95
C ARG A 110 5.13 -7.61 14.38
N ARG A 111 5.76 -6.62 15.00
CA ARG A 111 5.42 -6.20 16.37
C ARG A 111 3.99 -5.70 16.50
N LEU A 112 3.42 -5.14 15.46
CA LEU A 112 2.04 -4.63 15.49
C LEU A 112 1.01 -5.74 15.70
N LEU A 113 1.38 -6.99 15.39
CA LEU A 113 0.51 -8.16 15.47
C LEU A 113 0.83 -9.07 16.66
N GLN A 114 1.74 -8.68 17.50
CA GLN A 114 2.12 -9.45 18.71
C GLN A 114 1.30 -9.11 19.94
#